data_99c44cb26bc4629c523a29a1bce32032
#
_entry.id   99c44cb26bc4629c523a29a1bce32032
#
_cell.length_a   1.000
_cell.length_b   1.000
_cell.length_c   1.000
_cell.angle_alpha   90.00
_cell.angle_beta   90.00
_cell.angle_gamma   90.00
#
_symmetry.space_group_name_H-M   'P 1'
#
loop_
_entity.id
_entity.type
_entity.pdbx_description
1 polymer ?
#
loop_
_entity_poly.entity_id
_entity_poly.type
_entity_poly.pdbx_seq_one_letter_code
_entity_poly.pdbx_strand_id
1 'polypeptide(L)'
;MNDTVKSPKSKKDENAEALALDRRKILAMTPEKALEAIADHPYPVTLVQSMAEEDLYFLVHHIGPDDALPVLGLASNQQWEFLTDMEGWREDRMDPHSMTQWLQRLLKADADRFTHWITGEKKEDFAFYLYRNIAVHIREYDQDPGEIGDDFFSEDGVHYVRLHPYPEEQKQLQEKRDNFLTDLLRRISVFDHTAHRNFLMASMSLTVVFMSSAAM
;
A
#
# COMPACT_ATOMS: atom_id res chain seq x y z
N MET A 1 -29.34 -39.26 -33.92
CA MET A 1 -27.90 -38.99 -33.87
C MET A 1 -27.73 -37.47 -34.00
N ASN A 2 -27.52 -36.78 -32.87
CA ASN A 2 -27.23 -35.35 -32.88
C ASN A 2 -25.74 -35.21 -32.62
N ASP A 3 -24.96 -35.04 -33.68
CA ASP A 3 -23.56 -34.61 -33.58
C ASP A 3 -23.54 -33.13 -33.23
N THR A 4 -23.28 -32.86 -31.95
CA THR A 4 -23.02 -31.49 -31.46
C THR A 4 -21.63 -31.08 -31.95
N VAL A 5 -21.56 -30.41 -33.10
CA VAL A 5 -20.32 -29.82 -33.62
C VAL A 5 -19.86 -28.77 -32.62
N LYS A 6 -18.82 -29.08 -31.81
CA LYS A 6 -18.10 -28.08 -30.98
C LYS A 6 -17.44 -27.08 -31.93
N SER A 7 -17.89 -25.83 -31.88
CA SER A 7 -17.20 -24.72 -32.54
C SER A 7 -15.73 -24.68 -32.12
N PRO A 8 -14.78 -24.39 -33.03
CA PRO A 8 -13.37 -24.27 -32.66
C PRO A 8 -13.20 -23.17 -31.65
N LYS A 9 -12.53 -23.46 -30.50
CA LYS A 9 -12.19 -22.50 -29.49
C LYS A 9 -11.31 -21.39 -30.08
N SER A 10 -11.55 -20.16 -29.68
CA SER A 10 -10.70 -19.04 -30.03
C SER A 10 -9.33 -19.20 -29.34
N LYS A 11 -8.23 -18.75 -29.98
CA LYS A 11 -6.91 -18.65 -29.34
C LYS A 11 -6.95 -17.91 -27.98
N LYS A 12 -7.88 -16.98 -27.81
CA LYS A 12 -8.10 -16.27 -26.55
C LYS A 12 -8.65 -17.18 -25.46
N ASP A 13 -9.56 -18.09 -25.83
CA ASP A 13 -10.15 -19.06 -24.89
C ASP A 13 -9.13 -20.13 -24.49
N GLU A 14 -8.28 -20.57 -25.42
CA GLU A 14 -7.18 -21.52 -25.13
C GLU A 14 -6.16 -20.93 -24.17
N ASN A 15 -5.77 -19.65 -24.35
CA ASN A 15 -4.87 -18.96 -23.45
C ASN A 15 -5.48 -18.75 -22.05
N ALA A 16 -6.77 -18.43 -21.96
CA ALA A 16 -7.46 -18.28 -20.69
C ALA A 16 -7.55 -19.59 -19.91
N GLU A 17 -7.81 -20.72 -20.62
CA GLU A 17 -7.81 -22.06 -20.00
C GLU A 17 -6.41 -22.49 -19.53
N ALA A 18 -5.36 -22.20 -20.31
CA ALA A 18 -3.99 -22.47 -19.92
C ALA A 18 -3.60 -21.71 -18.65
N LEU A 19 -3.88 -20.40 -18.60
CA LEU A 19 -3.65 -19.58 -17.40
C LEU A 19 -4.44 -20.09 -16.19
N ALA A 20 -5.69 -20.51 -16.38
CA ALA A 20 -6.49 -21.07 -15.29
C ALA A 20 -5.91 -22.38 -14.74
N LEU A 21 -5.33 -23.21 -15.60
CA LEU A 21 -4.64 -24.44 -15.19
C LEU A 21 -3.35 -24.11 -14.41
N ASP A 22 -2.56 -23.15 -14.89
CA ASP A 22 -1.29 -22.79 -14.26
C ASP A 22 -1.52 -22.13 -12.90
N ARG A 23 -2.53 -21.26 -12.75
CA ARG A 23 -2.95 -20.73 -11.42
C ARG A 23 -3.25 -21.86 -10.44
N ARG A 24 -4.08 -22.84 -10.83
CA ARG A 24 -4.45 -23.98 -9.96
C ARG A 24 -3.22 -24.78 -9.52
N LYS A 25 -2.27 -25.00 -10.44
CA LYS A 25 -1.02 -25.71 -10.12
C LYS A 25 -0.21 -24.93 -9.11
N ILE A 26 0.00 -23.63 -9.33
CA ILE A 26 0.81 -22.76 -8.47
C ILE A 26 0.21 -22.67 -7.06
N LEU A 27 -1.09 -22.50 -6.94
CA LEU A 27 -1.78 -22.45 -5.64
C LEU A 27 -1.70 -23.77 -4.86
N ALA A 28 -1.38 -24.89 -5.51
CA ALA A 28 -1.19 -26.19 -4.88
C ALA A 28 0.29 -26.52 -4.60
N MET A 29 1.24 -25.65 -4.96
CA MET A 29 2.67 -25.86 -4.76
C MET A 29 3.12 -25.45 -3.35
N THR A 30 4.33 -25.89 -2.95
CA THR A 30 5.02 -25.32 -1.77
C THR A 30 5.44 -23.87 -2.07
N PRO A 31 5.65 -23.04 -1.03
CA PRO A 31 6.03 -21.63 -1.19
C PRO A 31 7.18 -21.39 -2.19
N GLU A 32 8.26 -22.13 -2.03
CA GLU A 32 9.47 -21.99 -2.85
C GLU A 32 9.19 -22.34 -4.31
N LYS A 33 8.46 -23.44 -4.54
CA LYS A 33 8.08 -23.86 -5.89
C LYS A 33 7.08 -22.90 -6.54
N ALA A 34 6.18 -22.31 -5.78
CA ALA A 34 5.24 -21.32 -6.28
C ALA A 34 5.97 -20.07 -6.77
N LEU A 35 6.94 -19.56 -5.97
CA LEU A 35 7.79 -18.42 -6.36
C LEU A 35 8.59 -18.72 -7.63
N GLU A 36 9.27 -19.87 -7.69
CA GLU A 36 10.04 -20.30 -8.86
C GLU A 36 9.14 -20.42 -10.09
N ALA A 37 7.99 -21.08 -9.97
CA ALA A 37 7.05 -21.26 -11.07
C ALA A 37 6.47 -19.94 -11.59
N ILE A 38 6.25 -18.94 -10.72
CA ILE A 38 5.81 -17.59 -11.13
C ILE A 38 6.97 -16.86 -11.84
N ALA A 39 8.17 -16.90 -11.29
CA ALA A 39 9.34 -16.23 -11.85
C ALA A 39 9.71 -16.77 -13.24
N ASP A 40 9.63 -18.08 -13.43
CA ASP A 40 9.97 -18.75 -14.68
C ASP A 40 8.82 -18.76 -15.70
N HIS A 41 7.63 -18.25 -15.32
CA HIS A 41 6.49 -18.24 -16.24
C HIS A 41 6.72 -17.28 -17.42
N PRO A 42 6.40 -17.65 -18.67
CA PRO A 42 6.63 -16.78 -19.84
C PRO A 42 5.83 -15.46 -19.79
N TYR A 43 4.76 -15.41 -19.01
CA TYR A 43 3.91 -14.22 -18.83
C TYR A 43 3.58 -14.01 -17.34
N PRO A 44 4.56 -13.70 -16.48
CA PRO A 44 4.36 -13.70 -15.02
C PRO A 44 3.38 -12.62 -14.57
N VAL A 45 3.42 -11.42 -15.16
CA VAL A 45 2.48 -10.32 -14.87
C VAL A 45 1.04 -10.75 -15.19
N THR A 46 0.81 -11.29 -16.39
CA THR A 46 -0.53 -11.74 -16.79
C THR A 46 -1.03 -12.87 -15.89
N LEU A 47 -0.16 -13.78 -15.51
CA LEU A 47 -0.49 -14.89 -14.61
C LEU A 47 -0.95 -14.37 -13.25
N VAL A 48 -0.14 -13.53 -12.58
CA VAL A 48 -0.45 -12.99 -11.25
C VAL A 48 -1.70 -12.11 -11.29
N GLN A 49 -1.80 -11.19 -12.26
CA GLN A 49 -2.98 -10.32 -12.40
C GLN A 49 -4.25 -11.06 -12.81
N SER A 50 -4.15 -12.28 -13.32
CA SER A 50 -5.31 -13.14 -13.61
C SER A 50 -5.81 -13.93 -12.40
N MET A 51 -5.12 -13.92 -11.27
CA MET A 51 -5.58 -14.53 -10.02
C MET A 51 -6.69 -13.67 -9.39
N ALA A 52 -7.68 -14.31 -8.77
CA ALA A 52 -8.61 -13.61 -7.91
C ALA A 52 -7.85 -12.95 -6.74
N GLU A 53 -8.36 -11.85 -6.21
CA GLU A 53 -7.71 -11.12 -5.11
C GLU A 53 -7.50 -12.03 -3.89
N GLU A 54 -8.49 -12.87 -3.58
CA GLU A 54 -8.44 -13.82 -2.46
C GLU A 54 -7.38 -14.90 -2.70
N ASP A 55 -7.26 -15.42 -3.92
CA ASP A 55 -6.25 -16.43 -4.27
C ASP A 55 -4.83 -15.85 -4.11
N LEU A 56 -4.62 -14.61 -4.57
CA LEU A 56 -3.35 -13.91 -4.39
C LEU A 56 -3.06 -13.64 -2.90
N TYR A 57 -4.07 -13.22 -2.14
CA TYR A 57 -3.95 -13.00 -0.70
C TYR A 57 -3.45 -14.27 0.01
N PHE A 58 -4.11 -15.40 -0.22
CA PHE A 58 -3.69 -16.68 0.37
C PHE A 58 -2.30 -17.11 -0.12
N LEU A 59 -1.97 -16.90 -1.39
CA LEU A 59 -0.66 -17.21 -1.93
C LEU A 59 0.45 -16.39 -1.26
N VAL A 60 0.26 -15.08 -1.09
CA VAL A 60 1.20 -14.18 -0.42
C VAL A 60 1.43 -14.59 1.03
N HIS A 61 0.36 -14.97 1.74
CA HIS A 61 0.47 -15.47 3.12
C HIS A 61 1.09 -16.87 3.20
N HIS A 62 0.83 -17.74 2.22
CA HIS A 62 1.44 -19.05 2.13
C HIS A 62 2.96 -18.97 1.90
N ILE A 63 3.41 -18.06 1.04
CA ILE A 63 4.82 -17.78 0.77
C ILE A 63 5.50 -17.09 1.97
N GLY A 64 4.79 -16.20 2.63
CA GLY A 64 5.27 -15.23 3.60
C GLY A 64 5.34 -13.84 2.96
N PRO A 65 4.65 -12.81 3.54
CA PRO A 65 4.51 -11.50 2.90
C PRO A 65 5.84 -10.80 2.57
N ASP A 66 6.90 -11.04 3.35
CA ASP A 66 8.21 -10.44 3.11
C ASP A 66 9.00 -11.17 2.00
N ASP A 67 8.75 -12.46 1.80
CA ASP A 67 9.35 -13.26 0.73
C ASP A 67 8.55 -13.12 -0.60
N ALA A 68 7.29 -12.72 -0.52
CA ALA A 68 6.39 -12.54 -1.66
C ALA A 68 6.56 -11.19 -2.40
N LEU A 69 7.56 -10.36 -2.06
CA LEU A 69 7.78 -9.06 -2.71
C LEU A 69 7.86 -9.16 -4.26
N PRO A 70 8.51 -10.19 -4.86
CA PRO A 70 8.50 -10.33 -6.31
C PRO A 70 7.10 -10.54 -6.89
N VAL A 71 6.24 -11.27 -6.18
CA VAL A 71 4.84 -11.51 -6.59
C VAL A 71 4.01 -10.24 -6.43
N LEU A 72 4.19 -9.51 -5.34
CA LEU A 72 3.55 -8.20 -5.10
C LEU A 72 3.91 -7.19 -6.19
N GLY A 73 5.14 -7.17 -6.68
CA GLY A 73 5.56 -6.32 -7.80
C GLY A 73 4.85 -6.64 -9.12
N LEU A 74 4.38 -7.87 -9.31
CA LEU A 74 3.62 -8.32 -10.49
C LEU A 74 2.10 -8.11 -10.35
N ALA A 75 1.58 -7.95 -9.14
CA ALA A 75 0.16 -7.84 -8.84
C ALA A 75 -0.47 -6.54 -9.42
N SER A 76 -1.78 -6.51 -9.62
CA SER A 76 -2.50 -5.30 -10.06
C SER A 76 -2.73 -4.32 -8.89
N ASN A 77 -3.11 -3.05 -9.20
CA ASN A 77 -3.50 -2.07 -8.18
C ASN A 77 -4.71 -2.54 -7.39
N GLN A 78 -5.67 -3.18 -8.03
CA GLN A 78 -6.86 -3.74 -7.38
C GLN A 78 -6.49 -4.87 -6.40
N GLN A 79 -5.51 -5.71 -6.75
CA GLN A 79 -4.99 -6.73 -5.85
C GLN A 79 -4.22 -6.11 -4.67
N TRP A 80 -3.47 -5.02 -4.88
CA TRP A 80 -2.84 -4.26 -3.80
C TRP A 80 -3.87 -3.64 -2.86
N GLU A 81 -4.95 -3.08 -3.42
CA GLU A 81 -6.07 -2.54 -2.66
C GLU A 81 -6.68 -3.61 -1.76
N PHE A 82 -7.05 -4.76 -2.33
CA PHE A 82 -7.61 -5.88 -1.58
C PHE A 82 -6.69 -6.30 -0.41
N LEU A 83 -5.38 -6.44 -0.66
CA LEU A 83 -4.41 -6.79 0.38
C LEU A 83 -4.35 -5.74 1.51
N THR A 84 -4.33 -4.46 1.17
CA THR A 84 -4.28 -3.39 2.17
C THR A 84 -5.60 -3.25 2.93
N ASP A 85 -6.73 -3.51 2.30
CA ASP A 85 -8.04 -3.49 2.95
C ASP A 85 -8.18 -4.66 3.92
N MET A 86 -7.78 -5.87 3.52
CA MET A 86 -7.85 -7.06 4.38
C MET A 86 -6.92 -6.97 5.60
N GLU A 87 -5.75 -6.36 5.46
CA GLU A 87 -4.71 -6.37 6.49
C GLU A 87 -4.62 -5.07 7.28
N GLY A 88 -4.93 -3.94 6.65
CA GLY A 88 -4.82 -2.61 7.26
C GLY A 88 -6.07 -2.19 8.04
N TRP A 89 -7.17 -2.91 7.90
CA TRP A 89 -8.43 -2.60 8.58
C TRP A 89 -8.91 -3.76 9.44
N ARG A 90 -9.45 -3.41 10.61
CA ARG A 90 -10.14 -4.34 11.50
C ARG A 90 -11.52 -3.77 11.79
N GLU A 91 -12.55 -4.39 11.21
CA GLU A 91 -13.90 -3.81 11.17
C GLU A 91 -13.84 -2.40 10.52
N ASP A 92 -14.31 -1.36 11.19
CA ASP A 92 -14.32 0.02 10.71
C ASP A 92 -13.10 0.84 11.19
N ARG A 93 -12.03 0.19 11.69
CA ARG A 93 -10.87 0.87 12.25
C ARG A 93 -9.60 0.50 11.51
N MET A 94 -8.89 1.50 11.03
CA MET A 94 -7.54 1.29 10.52
C MET A 94 -6.60 0.90 11.67
N ASP A 95 -5.85 -0.19 11.44
CA ASP A 95 -4.69 -0.55 12.27
C ASP A 95 -3.44 0.11 11.67
N PRO A 96 -2.92 1.21 12.29
CA PRO A 96 -1.80 1.95 11.71
C PRO A 96 -0.53 1.12 11.57
N HIS A 97 -0.34 0.12 12.45
CA HIS A 97 0.84 -0.72 12.40
C HIS A 97 0.79 -1.71 11.24
N SER A 98 -0.28 -2.46 11.11
CA SER A 98 -0.48 -3.38 9.97
C SER A 98 -0.47 -2.62 8.64
N MET A 99 -1.15 -1.49 8.56
CA MET A 99 -1.13 -0.64 7.38
C MET A 99 0.31 -0.21 7.02
N THR A 100 1.10 0.25 8.01
CA THR A 100 2.51 0.63 7.79
C THR A 100 3.31 -0.52 7.21
N GLN A 101 3.16 -1.74 7.74
CA GLN A 101 3.89 -2.91 7.24
C GLN A 101 3.55 -3.22 5.78
N TRP A 102 2.28 -3.14 5.41
CA TRP A 102 1.85 -3.40 4.04
C TRP A 102 2.30 -2.32 3.07
N LEU A 103 2.18 -1.04 3.44
CA LEU A 103 2.69 0.06 2.63
C LEU A 103 4.22 -0.06 2.42
N GLN A 104 4.99 -0.48 3.44
CA GLN A 104 6.43 -0.75 3.31
C GLN A 104 6.72 -1.89 2.31
N ARG A 105 5.94 -2.98 2.34
CA ARG A 105 6.09 -4.10 1.39
C ARG A 105 5.80 -3.67 -0.02
N LEU A 106 4.71 -2.96 -0.24
CA LEU A 106 4.34 -2.46 -1.57
C LEU A 106 5.36 -1.47 -2.12
N LEU A 107 5.88 -0.55 -1.27
CA LEU A 107 6.97 0.35 -1.64
C LEU A 107 8.24 -0.41 -2.04
N LYS A 108 8.59 -1.49 -1.33
CA LYS A 108 9.74 -2.34 -1.66
C LYS A 108 9.51 -3.16 -2.93
N ALA A 109 8.29 -3.60 -3.18
CA ALA A 109 7.94 -4.40 -4.34
C ALA A 109 8.02 -3.60 -5.66
N ASP A 110 7.50 -2.36 -5.67
CA ASP A 110 7.55 -1.44 -6.81
C ASP A 110 7.39 0.01 -6.33
N ALA A 111 8.50 0.69 -6.10
CA ALA A 111 8.53 2.00 -5.48
C ALA A 111 7.92 3.12 -6.34
N ASP A 112 8.09 3.06 -7.66
CA ASP A 112 7.58 4.10 -8.56
C ASP A 112 6.06 3.95 -8.73
N ARG A 113 5.61 2.74 -8.98
CA ARG A 113 4.18 2.42 -9.07
C ARG A 113 3.47 2.69 -7.75
N PHE A 114 4.06 2.32 -6.61
CA PHE A 114 3.50 2.62 -5.30
C PHE A 114 3.28 4.12 -5.11
N THR A 115 4.27 4.95 -5.46
CA THR A 115 4.15 6.41 -5.33
C THR A 115 3.02 6.95 -6.20
N HIS A 116 2.88 6.50 -7.45
CA HIS A 116 1.75 6.86 -8.31
C HIS A 116 0.39 6.41 -7.75
N TRP A 117 0.34 5.21 -7.19
CA TRP A 117 -0.89 4.63 -6.65
C TRP A 117 -1.42 5.40 -5.44
N ILE A 118 -0.55 5.72 -4.46
CA ILE A 118 -0.96 6.49 -3.27
C ILE A 118 -1.27 7.96 -3.60
N THR A 119 -0.60 8.57 -4.59
CA THR A 119 -0.85 9.96 -4.98
C THR A 119 -2.05 10.10 -5.92
N GLY A 120 -2.49 9.04 -6.55
CA GLY A 120 -3.62 8.97 -7.48
C GLY A 120 -4.84 8.26 -6.90
N GLU A 121 -4.88 6.95 -7.07
CA GLU A 121 -6.06 6.12 -6.77
C GLU A 121 -6.39 6.05 -5.28
N LYS A 122 -5.37 6.00 -4.40
CA LYS A 122 -5.51 5.82 -2.95
C LYS A 122 -5.20 7.06 -2.11
N LYS A 123 -5.31 8.24 -2.72
CA LYS A 123 -4.98 9.50 -2.05
C LYS A 123 -5.79 9.77 -0.77
N GLU A 124 -7.06 9.35 -0.73
CA GLU A 124 -7.94 9.58 0.43
C GLU A 124 -7.59 8.65 1.58
N ASP A 125 -7.40 7.35 1.30
CA ASP A 125 -6.99 6.35 2.28
C ASP A 125 -5.60 6.67 2.84
N PHE A 126 -4.69 7.14 1.98
CA PHE A 126 -3.36 7.54 2.41
C PHE A 126 -3.39 8.83 3.25
N ALA A 127 -4.23 9.82 2.90
CA ALA A 127 -4.43 11.00 3.72
C ALA A 127 -4.98 10.65 5.12
N PHE A 128 -5.92 9.68 5.19
CA PHE A 128 -6.42 9.17 6.47
C PHE A 128 -5.34 8.42 7.25
N TYR A 129 -4.51 7.62 6.59
CA TYR A 129 -3.35 6.98 7.22
C TYR A 129 -2.38 8.01 7.80
N LEU A 130 -2.08 9.10 7.06
CA LEU A 130 -1.25 10.18 7.57
C LEU A 130 -1.90 10.86 8.78
N TYR A 131 -3.18 11.21 8.71
CA TYR A 131 -3.93 11.78 9.84
C TYR A 131 -3.78 10.96 11.13
N ARG A 132 -3.76 9.63 11.02
CA ARG A 132 -3.57 8.73 12.17
C ARG A 132 -2.14 8.71 12.71
N ASN A 133 -1.16 9.17 11.95
CA ASN A 133 0.25 9.02 12.26
C ASN A 133 1.00 10.33 12.47
N ILE A 134 0.49 11.47 11.97
CA ILE A 134 1.21 12.74 11.99
C ILE A 134 0.35 13.89 12.53
N ALA A 135 1.03 14.87 13.13
CA ALA A 135 0.52 16.22 13.33
C ALA A 135 1.25 17.17 12.38
N VAL A 136 0.52 18.13 11.83
CA VAL A 136 1.08 19.14 10.91
C VAL A 136 0.90 20.52 11.51
N HIS A 137 1.97 21.31 11.51
CA HIS A 137 2.00 22.72 11.88
C HIS A 137 2.38 23.55 10.65
N ILE A 138 1.63 24.61 10.36
CA ILE A 138 1.97 25.56 9.30
C ILE A 138 2.69 26.72 9.95
N ARG A 139 3.93 26.97 9.50
CA ARG A 139 4.74 28.08 9.99
C ARG A 139 4.11 29.42 9.59
N GLU A 140 3.93 30.31 10.55
CA GLU A 140 3.51 31.67 10.29
C GLU A 140 4.62 32.48 9.60
N TYR A 141 4.25 33.54 8.91
CA TYR A 141 5.18 34.31 8.06
C TYR A 141 6.40 34.85 8.79
N ASP A 142 6.24 35.27 10.05
CA ASP A 142 7.26 35.87 10.92
C ASP A 142 7.78 34.90 12.01
N GLN A 143 7.31 33.65 12.03
CA GLN A 143 7.72 32.65 13.01
C GLN A 143 9.13 32.14 12.71
N ASP A 144 10.02 32.17 13.71
CA ASP A 144 11.32 31.52 13.61
C ASP A 144 11.15 29.99 13.58
N PRO A 145 11.76 29.26 12.61
CA PRO A 145 11.74 27.79 12.58
C PRO A 145 12.17 27.15 13.90
N GLY A 146 13.07 27.74 14.65
CA GLY A 146 13.53 27.25 15.96
C GLY A 146 12.47 27.30 17.06
N GLU A 147 11.37 28.05 16.87
CA GLU A 147 10.25 28.13 17.83
C GLU A 147 9.23 27.00 17.66
N ILE A 148 9.30 26.23 16.55
CA ILE A 148 8.31 25.17 16.21
C ILE A 148 8.52 23.90 17.05
N GLY A 149 9.74 23.68 17.52
CA GLY A 149 10.12 22.51 18.33
C GLY A 149 10.99 21.50 17.58
N ASP A 150 11.89 20.89 18.32
CA ASP A 150 12.92 19.98 17.77
C ASP A 150 12.37 18.63 17.26
N ASP A 151 11.13 18.29 17.61
CA ASP A 151 10.44 17.07 17.20
C ASP A 151 9.67 17.22 15.88
N PHE A 152 9.75 18.40 15.26
CA PHE A 152 9.19 18.66 13.93
C PHE A 152 10.26 18.66 12.85
N PHE A 153 9.90 18.15 11.67
CA PHE A 153 10.71 18.28 10.45
C PHE A 153 9.86 18.85 9.31
N SER A 154 10.50 19.38 8.28
CA SER A 154 9.83 19.98 7.13
C SER A 154 10.64 19.72 5.85
N GLU A 155 9.95 19.40 4.75
CA GLU A 155 10.55 19.25 3.42
C GLU A 155 10.42 20.55 2.58
N ASP A 156 9.53 21.46 2.95
CA ASP A 156 9.25 22.69 2.20
C ASP A 156 9.49 24.00 3.00
N GLY A 157 9.85 23.88 4.26
CA GLY A 157 10.07 25.02 5.17
C GLY A 157 8.79 25.78 5.57
N VAL A 158 7.62 25.27 5.20
CA VAL A 158 6.30 25.84 5.52
C VAL A 158 5.45 24.89 6.34
N HIS A 159 5.36 23.63 5.91
CA HIS A 159 4.60 22.59 6.61
C HIS A 159 5.56 21.76 7.46
N TYR A 160 5.42 21.84 8.76
CA TYR A 160 6.22 21.14 9.74
C TYR A 160 5.44 19.93 10.25
N VAL A 161 6.06 18.76 10.19
CA VAL A 161 5.45 17.46 10.50
C VAL A 161 6.07 16.92 11.78
N ARG A 162 5.22 16.44 12.69
CA ARG A 162 5.59 15.66 13.86
C ARG A 162 4.88 14.31 13.81
N LEU A 163 5.63 13.25 14.07
CA LEU A 163 5.08 11.92 14.13
C LEU A 163 4.40 11.67 15.47
N HIS A 164 3.20 11.06 15.47
CA HIS A 164 2.52 10.71 16.71
C HIS A 164 3.31 9.63 17.45
N PRO A 165 3.51 9.74 18.78
CA PRO A 165 4.17 8.67 19.53
C PRO A 165 3.31 7.41 19.56
N TYR A 166 3.95 6.25 19.55
CA TYR A 166 3.27 4.99 19.83
C TYR A 166 3.11 4.78 21.34
N PRO A 167 2.09 3.99 21.76
CA PRO A 167 2.01 3.52 23.13
C PRO A 167 3.31 2.80 23.55
N GLU A 168 3.66 2.88 24.85
CA GLU A 168 4.95 2.37 25.35
C GLU A 168 5.16 0.88 25.00
N GLU A 169 4.08 0.08 24.98
CA GLU A 169 4.11 -1.33 24.61
C GLU A 169 4.51 -1.58 23.15
N GLN A 170 4.39 -0.56 22.28
CA GLN A 170 4.66 -0.63 20.85
C GLN A 170 5.87 0.23 20.43
N LYS A 171 6.62 0.77 21.37
CA LYS A 171 7.73 1.69 21.10
C LYS A 171 8.83 1.11 20.20
N GLN A 172 9.06 -0.20 20.25
CA GLN A 172 10.01 -0.86 19.35
C GLN A 172 9.60 -0.81 17.86
N LEU A 173 8.30 -0.64 17.59
CA LEU A 173 7.76 -0.53 16.25
C LEU A 173 7.78 0.93 15.75
N GLN A 174 7.89 1.89 16.67
CA GLN A 174 7.87 3.31 16.36
C GLN A 174 9.01 3.71 15.45
N GLU A 175 10.24 3.34 15.76
CA GLU A 175 11.41 3.71 14.96
C GLU A 175 11.29 3.26 13.49
N LYS A 176 10.80 2.04 13.25
CA LYS A 176 10.59 1.54 11.88
C LYS A 176 9.51 2.33 11.15
N ARG A 177 8.41 2.67 11.83
CA ARG A 177 7.34 3.49 11.27
C ARG A 177 7.84 4.92 11.00
N ASP A 178 8.58 5.52 11.93
CA ASP A 178 9.08 6.89 11.83
C ASP A 178 10.04 7.04 10.65
N ASN A 179 11.00 6.13 10.51
CA ASN A 179 11.91 6.08 9.37
C ASN A 179 11.13 5.94 8.04
N PHE A 180 10.17 5.01 8.00
CA PHE A 180 9.35 4.82 6.80
C PHE A 180 8.56 6.07 6.43
N LEU A 181 7.86 6.71 7.38
CA LEU A 181 7.06 7.89 7.09
C LEU A 181 7.90 9.08 6.67
N THR A 182 9.05 9.30 7.33
CA THR A 182 9.97 10.37 6.95
C THR A 182 10.49 10.19 5.53
N ASP A 183 10.95 8.99 5.19
CA ASP A 183 11.45 8.68 3.85
C ASP A 183 10.33 8.75 2.79
N LEU A 184 9.12 8.30 3.13
CA LEU A 184 7.98 8.34 2.21
C LEU A 184 7.52 9.78 1.95
N LEU A 185 7.39 10.62 2.98
CA LEU A 185 7.02 12.03 2.81
C LEU A 185 8.06 12.78 1.96
N ARG A 186 9.36 12.53 2.19
CA ARG A 186 10.44 13.06 1.35
C ARG A 186 10.32 12.58 -0.09
N ARG A 187 10.07 11.30 -0.31
CA ARG A 187 9.87 10.73 -1.64
C ARG A 187 8.70 11.39 -2.37
N ILE A 188 7.56 11.56 -1.69
CA ILE A 188 6.38 12.21 -2.28
C ILE A 188 6.68 13.68 -2.59
N SER A 189 7.40 14.42 -1.72
CA SER A 189 7.73 15.82 -1.96
C SER A 189 8.60 16.03 -3.19
N VAL A 190 9.52 15.09 -3.46
CA VAL A 190 10.37 15.10 -4.66
C VAL A 190 9.59 14.67 -5.92
N PHE A 191 8.69 13.69 -5.78
CA PHE A 191 7.90 13.16 -6.87
C PHE A 191 6.80 14.13 -7.34
N ASP A 192 6.03 14.66 -6.40
CA ASP A 192 4.94 15.62 -6.63
C ASP A 192 4.74 16.52 -5.40
N HIS A 193 5.32 17.70 -5.47
CA HIS A 193 5.24 18.70 -4.41
C HIS A 193 3.80 19.14 -4.09
N THR A 194 2.92 19.14 -5.10
CA THR A 194 1.51 19.49 -4.92
C THR A 194 0.78 18.39 -4.17
N ALA A 195 1.00 17.13 -4.54
CA ALA A 195 0.44 15.98 -3.82
C ALA A 195 0.92 15.95 -2.36
N HIS A 196 2.22 16.15 -2.12
CA HIS A 196 2.79 16.26 -0.77
C HIS A 196 2.05 17.29 0.08
N ARG A 197 1.95 18.53 -0.39
CA ARG A 197 1.22 19.59 0.32
C ARG A 197 -0.24 19.24 0.56
N ASN A 198 -0.92 18.69 -0.45
CA ASN A 198 -2.34 18.32 -0.33
C ASN A 198 -2.55 17.24 0.74
N PHE A 199 -1.65 16.27 0.87
CA PHE A 199 -1.72 15.26 1.92
C PHE A 199 -1.57 15.87 3.32
N LEU A 200 -0.61 16.78 3.51
CA LEU A 200 -0.43 17.44 4.78
C LEU A 200 -1.65 18.30 5.16
N MET A 201 -2.22 19.03 4.21
CA MET A 201 -3.43 19.83 4.43
C MET A 201 -4.66 18.94 4.71
N ALA A 202 -4.83 17.82 4.00
CA ALA A 202 -5.93 16.89 4.23
C ALA A 202 -5.86 16.27 5.62
N SER A 203 -4.67 15.87 6.09
CA SER A 203 -4.49 15.32 7.45
C SER A 203 -4.85 16.33 8.53
N MET A 204 -4.53 17.62 8.35
CA MET A 204 -4.97 18.70 9.27
C MET A 204 -6.48 18.87 9.30
N SER A 205 -7.12 18.87 8.13
CA SER A 205 -8.58 19.04 8.01
C SER A 205 -9.34 17.92 8.71
N LEU A 206 -8.87 16.67 8.60
CA LEU A 206 -9.43 15.53 9.31
C LEU A 206 -9.29 15.70 10.84
N THR A 207 -8.18 16.24 11.34
CA THR A 207 -7.99 16.53 12.77
C THR A 207 -9.08 17.48 13.30
N VAL A 208 -9.39 18.53 12.58
CA VAL A 208 -10.42 19.52 12.99
C VAL A 208 -11.81 18.89 13.03
N VAL A 209 -12.17 18.09 12.02
CA VAL A 209 -13.48 17.42 11.93
C VAL A 209 -13.70 16.43 13.08
N PHE A 210 -12.72 15.57 13.35
CA PHE A 210 -12.85 14.56 14.40
C PHE A 210 -12.80 15.15 15.82
N MET A 211 -12.03 16.21 16.07
CA MET A 211 -12.03 16.88 17.36
C MET A 211 -13.36 17.60 17.64
N SER A 212 -13.99 18.19 16.63
CA SER A 212 -15.30 18.83 16.76
C SER A 212 -16.43 17.81 17.04
N SER A 213 -16.34 16.61 16.48
CA SER A 213 -17.32 15.53 16.69
C SER A 213 -17.19 14.86 18.06
N ALA A 214 -16.03 14.87 18.67
CA ALA A 214 -15.79 14.28 20.00
C ALA A 214 -16.18 15.22 21.15
N ALA A 215 -16.46 16.50 20.85
CA ALA A 215 -16.83 17.53 21.84
C ALA A 215 -18.36 17.73 21.96
N MET A 216 -19.17 17.00 21.24
CA MET A 216 -20.64 16.95 21.33
C MET A 216 -21.10 15.67 22.01
#